data_1cd7f4ab7564dd958693fb20cb93d421
#
_entry.id   1cd7f4ab7564dd958693fb20cb93d421
#
_cell.length_a   1.000
_cell.length_b   1.000
_cell.length_c   1.000
_cell.angle_alpha   90.00
_cell.angle_beta   90.00
_cell.angle_gamma   90.00
#
_symmetry.space_group_name_H-M   'P 1'
#
loop_
_entity.id
_entity.type
_entity.pdbx_description
1 polymer ?
#
loop_
_entity_poly.entity_id
_entity_poly.type
_entity_poly.pdbx_seq_one_letter_code
_entity_poly.pdbx_strand_id
1 'polypeptide(L)'
;MKKDERTRWAVERIERRNLPKVAYEFKFGERSFPRELMRREGIEEAEEELARLAGVPENHLWIDTPYVPPLPYMDQEQVQFYDEVDGEVRVVAYRSPLLDFTSKIYGMVRVYTEREYLEKVRRVAENYFTSR
;
A
#
# COMPACT_ATOMS: atom_id res chain seq x y z
N MET A 1 20.76 -11.20 -8.38
CA MET A 1 21.65 -10.01 -8.23
C MET A 1 22.25 -10.00 -6.83
N LYS A 2 23.57 -9.87 -6.73
CA LYS A 2 24.22 -9.77 -5.43
C LYS A 2 23.84 -8.47 -4.73
N LYS A 3 23.81 -8.46 -3.39
CA LYS A 3 23.40 -7.30 -2.58
C LYS A 3 24.16 -6.01 -2.96
N ASP A 4 25.44 -6.12 -3.24
CA ASP A 4 26.29 -4.99 -3.63
C ASP A 4 25.94 -4.42 -5.02
N GLU A 5 25.52 -5.26 -5.94
CA GLU A 5 25.07 -4.83 -7.28
C GLU A 5 23.74 -4.09 -7.21
N ARG A 6 22.81 -4.56 -6.37
CA ARG A 6 21.55 -3.86 -6.11
C ARG A 6 21.77 -2.48 -5.52
N THR A 7 22.67 -2.39 -4.56
CA THR A 7 23.00 -1.12 -3.91
C THR A 7 23.63 -0.15 -4.89
N ARG A 8 24.61 -0.60 -5.67
CA ARG A 8 25.26 0.24 -6.70
C ARG A 8 24.27 0.73 -7.74
N TRP A 9 23.43 -0.16 -8.24
CA TRP A 9 22.39 0.16 -9.20
C TRP A 9 21.41 1.23 -8.65
N ALA A 10 20.97 1.10 -7.38
CA ALA A 10 20.10 2.07 -6.74
C ALA A 10 20.77 3.45 -6.58
N VAL A 11 22.03 3.47 -6.16
CA VAL A 11 22.80 4.72 -6.02
C VAL A 11 22.94 5.44 -7.36
N GLU A 12 23.34 4.73 -8.42
CA GLU A 12 23.46 5.32 -9.77
C GLU A 12 22.16 5.93 -10.25
N ARG A 13 21.01 5.32 -9.92
CA ARG A 13 19.70 5.86 -10.31
C ARG A 13 19.33 7.12 -9.55
N ILE A 14 19.66 7.18 -8.27
CA ILE A 14 19.47 8.37 -7.46
C ILE A 14 20.33 9.51 -7.99
N GLU A 15 21.61 9.26 -8.25
CA GLU A 15 22.56 10.25 -8.79
C GLU A 15 22.13 10.79 -10.15
N ARG A 16 21.65 9.91 -11.04
CA ARG A 16 21.16 10.28 -12.37
C ARG A 16 19.72 10.81 -12.36
N ARG A 17 19.07 10.88 -11.20
CA ARG A 17 17.64 11.24 -11.05
C ARG A 17 16.69 10.41 -11.91
N ASN A 18 17.08 9.19 -12.21
CA ASN A 18 16.28 8.22 -12.97
C ASN A 18 15.53 7.28 -12.01
N LEU A 19 14.67 7.86 -11.20
CA LEU A 19 13.90 7.13 -10.20
C LEU A 19 12.74 6.34 -10.85
N PRO A 20 12.38 5.19 -10.26
CA PRO A 20 11.19 4.46 -10.64
C PRO A 20 9.95 5.34 -10.64
N LYS A 21 9.02 5.06 -11.54
CA LYS A 21 7.74 5.76 -11.68
C LYS A 21 6.60 4.87 -11.22
N VAL A 22 5.55 5.48 -10.69
CA VAL A 22 4.31 4.78 -10.36
C VAL A 22 3.64 4.36 -11.67
N ALA A 23 3.55 3.06 -11.88
CA ALA A 23 2.81 2.48 -12.98
C ALA A 23 1.32 2.31 -12.64
N TYR A 24 1.04 1.92 -11.40
CA TYR A 24 -0.31 1.66 -10.93
C TYR A 24 -0.45 2.03 -9.46
N GLU A 25 -1.58 2.60 -9.11
CA GLU A 25 -1.95 2.91 -7.73
C GLU A 25 -3.40 2.53 -7.50
N PHE A 26 -3.65 1.80 -6.42
CA PHE A 26 -4.99 1.46 -6.00
C PHE A 26 -5.16 1.62 -4.49
N LYS A 27 -6.29 2.19 -4.09
CA LYS A 27 -6.66 2.36 -2.69
C LYS A 27 -7.68 1.30 -2.30
N PHE A 28 -7.37 0.54 -1.28
CA PHE A 28 -8.26 -0.47 -0.74
C PHE A 28 -8.91 0.01 0.55
N GLY A 29 -10.20 -0.29 0.71
CA GLY A 29 -10.85 -0.21 2.00
C GLY A 29 -10.47 -1.42 2.87
N GLU A 30 -10.80 -1.36 4.16
CA GLU A 30 -10.43 -2.36 5.18
C GLU A 30 -10.74 -3.82 4.79
N ARG A 31 -11.87 -4.04 4.10
CA ARG A 31 -12.34 -5.39 3.74
C ARG A 31 -11.80 -5.93 2.42
N SER A 32 -11.23 -5.08 1.61
CA SER A 32 -10.78 -5.42 0.26
C SER A 32 -9.26 -5.41 0.08
N PHE A 33 -8.50 -5.05 1.11
CA PHE A 33 -7.05 -5.06 1.03
C PHE A 33 -6.53 -6.50 0.97
N PRO A 34 -5.71 -6.86 -0.03
CA PRO A 34 -5.16 -8.20 -0.15
C PRO A 34 -4.27 -8.52 1.06
N ARG A 35 -4.69 -9.48 1.87
CA ARG A 35 -3.97 -9.83 3.12
C ARG A 35 -2.56 -10.38 2.87
N GLU A 36 -2.36 -11.02 1.74
CA GLU A 36 -1.05 -11.50 1.30
C GLU A 36 -0.04 -10.36 1.18
N LEU A 37 -0.48 -9.16 0.76
CA LEU A 37 0.38 -7.98 0.63
C LEU A 37 0.71 -7.29 1.97
N MET A 38 0.20 -7.79 3.08
CA MET A 38 0.60 -7.36 4.41
C MET A 38 1.91 -8.02 4.88
N ARG A 39 2.37 -9.04 4.17
CA ARG A 39 3.59 -9.78 4.48
C ARG A 39 4.62 -9.56 3.39
N ARG A 40 5.88 -9.53 3.80
CA ARG A 40 7.00 -9.33 2.88
C ARG A 40 7.05 -10.42 1.80
N GLU A 41 6.85 -11.67 2.21
CA GLU A 41 6.86 -12.80 1.28
C GLU A 41 5.76 -12.68 0.21
N GLY A 42 4.56 -12.24 0.60
CA GLY A 42 3.46 -12.02 -0.35
C GLY A 42 3.70 -10.85 -1.29
N ILE A 43 4.42 -9.81 -0.85
CA ILE A 43 4.85 -8.72 -1.74
C ILE A 43 5.88 -9.24 -2.74
N GLU A 44 6.88 -9.99 -2.30
CA GLU A 44 7.91 -10.57 -3.16
C GLU A 44 7.30 -11.51 -4.21
N GLU A 45 6.37 -12.38 -3.82
CA GLU A 45 5.62 -13.25 -4.74
C GLU A 45 4.80 -12.46 -5.77
N ALA A 46 4.15 -11.38 -5.35
CA ALA A 46 3.38 -10.52 -6.25
C ALA A 46 4.27 -9.73 -7.21
N GLU A 47 5.45 -9.28 -6.76
CA GLU A 47 6.46 -8.64 -7.62
C GLU A 47 6.96 -9.59 -8.70
N GLU A 48 7.30 -10.83 -8.34
CA GLU A 48 7.74 -11.86 -9.28
C GLU A 48 6.66 -12.21 -10.31
N GLU A 49 5.43 -12.41 -9.83
CA GLU A 49 4.29 -12.74 -10.71
C GLU A 49 3.97 -11.60 -11.69
N LEU A 50 3.90 -10.36 -11.20
CA LEU A 50 3.65 -9.19 -12.04
C LEU A 50 4.77 -8.96 -13.05
N ALA A 51 6.03 -9.12 -12.64
CA ALA A 51 7.18 -8.99 -13.54
C ALA A 51 7.11 -10.03 -14.66
N ARG A 52 6.80 -11.29 -14.31
CA ARG A 52 6.63 -12.37 -15.26
C ARG A 52 5.49 -12.09 -16.25
N LEU A 53 4.33 -11.64 -15.77
CA LEU A 53 3.18 -11.33 -16.60
C LEU A 53 3.43 -10.13 -17.53
N ALA A 54 4.17 -9.14 -17.06
CA ALA A 54 4.52 -7.95 -17.83
C ALA A 54 5.73 -8.17 -18.77
N GLY A 55 6.44 -9.28 -18.64
CA GLY A 55 7.67 -9.53 -19.39
C GLY A 55 8.78 -8.54 -19.03
N VAL A 56 8.91 -8.20 -17.74
CA VAL A 56 9.88 -7.26 -17.19
C VAL A 56 10.83 -8.04 -16.29
N PRO A 57 12.13 -7.70 -16.22
CA PRO A 57 13.03 -8.33 -15.27
C PRO A 57 12.56 -8.13 -13.83
N GLU A 58 12.66 -9.17 -12.99
CA GLU A 58 12.18 -9.15 -11.59
C GLU A 58 12.67 -7.96 -10.77
N ASN A 59 13.91 -7.52 -11.00
CA ASN A 59 14.50 -6.41 -10.27
C ASN A 59 14.10 -5.02 -10.79
N HIS A 60 13.15 -4.93 -11.69
CA HIS A 60 12.69 -3.68 -12.31
C HIS A 60 11.22 -3.37 -12.02
N LEU A 61 10.63 -4.09 -11.07
CA LEU A 61 9.27 -3.88 -10.59
C LEU A 61 9.28 -3.96 -9.05
N TRP A 62 8.61 -3.01 -8.40
CA TRP A 62 8.51 -2.94 -6.94
C TRP A 62 7.09 -2.64 -6.54
N ILE A 63 6.65 -3.27 -5.46
CA ILE A 63 5.37 -3.01 -4.84
C ILE A 63 5.60 -2.34 -3.49
N ASP A 64 4.94 -1.21 -3.29
CA ASP A 64 4.86 -0.53 -2.00
C ASP A 64 3.41 -0.57 -1.53
N THR A 65 3.25 -0.96 -0.27
CA THR A 65 1.95 -1.06 0.38
C THR A 65 1.89 -0.16 1.60
N PRO A 66 1.82 1.17 1.41
CA PRO A 66 1.67 2.06 2.53
C PRO A 66 0.36 1.76 3.25
N TYR A 67 0.51 1.31 4.46
CA TYR A 67 -0.57 0.97 5.36
C TYR A 67 -0.67 2.06 6.41
N VAL A 68 -1.81 2.73 6.45
CA VAL A 68 -2.13 3.67 7.53
C VAL A 68 -3.00 2.92 8.52
N PRO A 69 -2.45 2.52 9.67
CA PRO A 69 -3.27 1.96 10.73
C PRO A 69 -4.31 3.01 11.14
N PRO A 70 -5.50 2.60 11.57
CA PRO A 70 -6.41 3.51 12.25
C PRO A 70 -5.64 4.18 13.37
N LEU A 71 -6.02 5.40 13.70
CA LEU A 71 -5.35 6.23 14.71
C LEU A 71 -4.78 5.35 15.83
N PRO A 72 -3.47 5.44 16.12
CA PRO A 72 -2.75 4.46 16.95
C PRO A 72 -3.28 4.34 18.39
N TYR A 73 -4.23 5.17 18.76
CA TYR A 73 -4.87 5.18 20.06
C TYR A 73 -6.22 4.44 20.12
N MET A 74 -6.73 3.94 18.97
CA MET A 74 -8.06 3.32 18.96
C MET A 74 -8.07 1.83 19.31
N ASP A 75 -6.92 1.16 19.27
CA ASP A 75 -6.86 -0.28 19.61
C ASP A 75 -6.75 -0.56 21.12
N GLN A 76 -6.37 0.42 21.94
CA GLN A 76 -6.11 0.18 23.37
C GLN A 76 -6.87 1.07 24.32
N GLU A 77 -7.22 2.29 23.94
CA GLU A 77 -8.01 3.20 24.76
C GLU A 77 -9.04 3.93 23.88
N GLN A 78 -10.23 3.38 23.83
CA GLN A 78 -11.35 4.08 23.22
C GLN A 78 -11.57 5.39 23.96
N VAL A 79 -11.35 6.52 23.30
CA VAL A 79 -11.65 7.83 23.88
C VAL A 79 -13.15 7.89 24.18
N GLN A 80 -13.45 7.97 25.45
CA GLN A 80 -14.79 8.08 25.95
C GLN A 80 -15.10 9.54 26.25
N PHE A 81 -16.31 9.96 26.02
CA PHE A 81 -16.80 11.26 26.47
C PHE A 81 -18.08 11.07 27.29
N TYR A 82 -18.22 11.95 28.24
CA TYR A 82 -19.43 12.03 29.04
C TYR A 82 -20.42 12.95 28.33
N ASP A 83 -21.60 12.45 28.05
CA ASP A 83 -22.67 13.25 27.46
C ASP A 83 -23.51 13.89 28.60
N GLU A 84 -23.36 15.19 28.78
CA GLU A 84 -24.06 15.92 29.83
C GLU A 84 -25.59 15.97 29.63
N VAL A 85 -26.06 15.69 28.41
CA VAL A 85 -27.50 15.76 28.11
C VAL A 85 -28.24 14.53 28.64
N ASP A 86 -27.68 13.36 28.48
CA ASP A 86 -28.28 12.09 28.91
C ASP A 86 -27.54 11.41 30.06
N GLY A 87 -26.39 11.93 30.47
CA GLY A 87 -25.58 11.41 31.56
C GLY A 87 -24.87 10.09 31.24
N GLU A 88 -24.75 9.75 29.99
CA GLU A 88 -24.10 8.50 29.57
C GLU A 88 -22.66 8.69 29.07
N VAL A 89 -21.82 7.71 29.35
CA VAL A 89 -20.48 7.63 28.79
C VAL A 89 -20.53 6.92 27.43
N ARG A 90 -20.05 7.59 26.40
CA ARG A 90 -20.07 7.07 25.02
C ARG A 90 -18.69 7.12 24.39
N VAL A 91 -18.44 6.22 23.46
CA VAL A 91 -17.22 6.21 22.65
C VAL A 91 -17.32 7.30 21.57
N VAL A 92 -16.27 8.09 21.42
CA VAL A 92 -16.23 9.23 20.47
C VAL A 92 -16.58 8.82 19.04
N ALA A 93 -16.21 7.63 18.61
CA ALA A 93 -16.48 7.12 17.26
C ALA A 93 -17.99 7.07 16.92
N TYR A 94 -18.87 6.95 17.90
CA TYR A 94 -20.30 6.86 17.63
C TYR A 94 -20.99 8.20 17.28
N ARG A 95 -20.32 9.32 17.49
CA ARG A 95 -20.93 10.64 17.26
C ARG A 95 -20.39 11.41 16.06
N SER A 96 -19.27 10.99 15.49
CA SER A 96 -18.68 11.70 14.36
C SER A 96 -18.49 10.79 13.16
N PRO A 97 -19.22 11.01 12.06
CA PRO A 97 -18.95 10.30 10.81
C PRO A 97 -17.52 10.49 10.30
N LEU A 98 -16.91 11.64 10.64
CA LEU A 98 -15.51 11.92 10.29
C LEU A 98 -14.54 11.02 11.09
N LEU A 99 -14.82 10.81 12.39
CA LEU A 99 -14.01 9.92 13.22
C LEU A 99 -14.22 8.45 12.85
N ASP A 100 -15.44 8.06 12.47
CA ASP A 100 -15.69 6.73 11.93
C ASP A 100 -14.93 6.49 10.63
N PHE A 101 -14.86 7.50 9.76
CA PHE A 101 -14.05 7.44 8.56
C PHE A 101 -12.56 7.30 8.85
N THR A 102 -12.03 8.04 9.82
CA THR A 102 -10.61 8.00 10.22
C THR A 102 -10.24 6.75 11.02
N SER A 103 -11.22 6.03 11.56
CA SER A 103 -11.01 4.75 12.25
C SER A 103 -10.83 3.56 11.31
N LYS A 104 -11.14 3.73 10.03
CA LYS A 104 -11.00 2.67 9.03
C LYS A 104 -9.54 2.55 8.59
N ILE A 105 -9.11 1.30 8.44
CA ILE A 105 -7.81 0.99 7.87
C ILE A 105 -7.85 1.29 6.37
N TYR A 106 -6.96 2.16 5.91
CA TYR A 106 -6.74 2.41 4.50
C TYR A 106 -5.43 1.78 4.08
N GLY A 107 -5.52 0.80 3.19
CA GLY A 107 -4.37 0.27 2.48
C GLY A 107 -4.29 0.84 1.07
N MET A 108 -3.10 1.06 0.62
CA MET A 108 -2.79 1.47 -0.75
C MET A 108 -1.78 0.50 -1.33
N VAL A 109 -1.93 0.16 -2.59
CA VAL A 109 -0.91 -0.57 -3.34
C VAL A 109 -0.39 0.35 -4.42
N ARG A 110 0.91 0.51 -4.48
CA ARG A 110 1.63 1.21 -5.54
C ARG A 110 2.58 0.26 -6.22
N VAL A 111 2.50 0.19 -7.51
CA VAL A 111 3.44 -0.57 -8.34
C VAL A 111 4.36 0.40 -9.05
N TYR A 112 5.65 0.26 -8.80
CA TYR A 112 6.70 1.07 -9.40
C TYR A 112 7.46 0.28 -10.44
N THR A 113 7.86 0.95 -11.50
CA THR A 113 8.76 0.39 -12.50
C THR A 113 9.58 1.47 -13.17
N GLU A 114 10.50 1.09 -14.02
CA GLU A 114 11.23 2.00 -14.85
C GLU A 114 10.35 2.60 -15.94
N ARG A 115 10.74 3.79 -16.39
CA ARG A 115 9.97 4.54 -17.40
C ARG A 115 9.68 3.75 -18.68
N GLU A 116 10.63 2.94 -19.10
CA GLU A 116 10.51 2.14 -20.31
C GLU A 116 9.46 1.01 -20.22
N TYR A 117 9.17 0.53 -19.00
CA TYR A 117 8.20 -0.55 -18.76
C TYR A 117 6.83 -0.05 -18.28
N LEU A 118 6.65 1.24 -18.13
CA LEU A 118 5.51 1.87 -17.46
C LEU A 118 4.17 1.36 -18.00
N GLU A 119 3.97 1.39 -19.31
CA GLU A 119 2.69 1.01 -19.92
C GLU A 119 2.41 -0.50 -19.83
N LYS A 120 3.45 -1.31 -19.96
CA LYS A 120 3.30 -2.77 -19.82
C LYS A 120 2.89 -3.14 -18.40
N VAL A 121 3.58 -2.59 -17.42
CA VAL A 121 3.32 -2.86 -16.00
C VAL A 121 1.97 -2.30 -15.59
N ARG A 122 1.60 -1.10 -16.03
CA ARG A 122 0.28 -0.52 -15.75
C ARG A 122 -0.85 -1.46 -16.17
N ARG A 123 -0.83 -1.93 -17.41
CA ARG A 123 -1.87 -2.80 -17.94
C ARG A 123 -1.99 -4.13 -17.18
N VAL A 124 -0.86 -4.72 -16.86
CA VAL A 124 -0.83 -5.98 -16.12
C VAL A 124 -1.28 -5.78 -14.68
N ALA A 125 -0.81 -4.74 -14.00
CA ALA A 125 -1.18 -4.45 -12.63
C ALA A 125 -2.69 -4.13 -12.49
N GLU A 126 -3.24 -3.36 -13.42
CA GLU A 126 -4.68 -3.07 -13.46
C GLU A 126 -5.50 -4.37 -13.52
N ASN A 127 -5.18 -5.26 -14.45
CA ASN A 127 -5.86 -6.54 -14.56
C ASN A 127 -5.67 -7.43 -13.31
N TYR A 128 -4.47 -7.47 -12.78
CA TYR A 128 -4.12 -8.29 -11.62
C TYR A 128 -4.89 -7.90 -10.37
N PHE A 129 -5.00 -6.60 -10.07
CA PHE A 129 -5.70 -6.11 -8.88
C PHE A 129 -7.21 -5.94 -9.07
N THR A 130 -7.70 -5.82 -10.29
CA THR A 130 -9.14 -5.72 -10.57
C THR A 130 -9.82 -7.09 -10.55
N SER A 131 -9.10 -8.16 -10.89
CA SER A 131 -9.63 -9.53 -10.92
C SER A 131 -9.66 -10.24 -9.57
N ARG A 132 -9.16 -9.62 -8.53
CA ARG A 132 -9.13 -10.13 -7.15
C ARG A 132 -10.10 -9.37 -6.25
#